data_9132f0cc23c010ea1d73ef4716093d24
#
_entry.id   9132f0cc23c010ea1d73ef4716093d24
#
_cell.length_a   1.000
_cell.length_b   1.000
_cell.length_c   1.000
_cell.angle_alpha   90.00
_cell.angle_beta   90.00
_cell.angle_gamma   90.00
#
_symmetry.space_group_name_H-M   'P 1'
#
loop_
_entity.id
_entity.type
_entity.pdbx_description
1 polymer ?
#
loop_
_entity_poly.entity_id
_entity_poly.type
_entity_poly.pdbx_seq_one_letter_code
_entity_poly.pdbx_strand_id
1 'polypeptide(L)' 'MSEEILQRLTRLEEAVRRAGETLARLREDNDRLRHDVRRLEDERRQVLGQVDAILKDLGKLNLEAG' A
#
# COMPACT_ATOMS: atom_id res chain seq x y z
N MET A 1 -44.04 -4.14 -19.14
CA MET A 1 -42.82 -4.94 -19.26
C MET A 1 -43.04 -6.33 -18.71
N SER A 2 -42.43 -7.33 -19.29
CA SER A 2 -42.55 -8.67 -18.76
C SER A 2 -41.85 -8.79 -17.42
N GLU A 3 -42.32 -9.67 -16.57
CA GLU A 3 -41.74 -9.96 -15.27
C GLU A 3 -40.29 -10.43 -15.39
N GLU A 4 -40.01 -11.22 -16.43
CA GLU A 4 -38.66 -11.70 -16.71
C GLU A 4 -37.67 -10.56 -16.98
N ILE A 5 -38.08 -9.55 -17.75
CA ILE A 5 -37.25 -8.38 -18.02
C ILE A 5 -37.00 -7.59 -16.73
N LEU A 6 -38.02 -7.40 -15.91
CA LEU A 6 -37.89 -6.71 -14.61
C LEU A 6 -36.94 -7.44 -13.68
N GLN A 7 -37.00 -8.77 -13.65
CA GLN A 7 -36.09 -9.58 -12.84
C GLN A 7 -34.63 -9.42 -13.30
N ARG A 8 -34.42 -9.42 -14.62
CA ARG A 8 -33.06 -9.21 -15.18
C ARG A 8 -32.49 -7.82 -14.84
N LEU A 9 -33.35 -6.80 -14.93
CA LEU A 9 -32.97 -5.44 -14.58
C LEU A 9 -32.59 -5.34 -13.09
N THR A 10 -33.36 -5.96 -12.21
CA THR A 10 -33.08 -5.99 -10.78
C THR A 10 -31.74 -6.67 -10.49
N ARG A 11 -31.46 -7.79 -11.15
CA ARG A 11 -30.18 -8.50 -11.02
C ARG A 11 -29.02 -7.64 -11.51
N LEU A 12 -29.22 -6.93 -12.59
CA LEU A 12 -28.19 -6.03 -13.13
C LEU A 12 -27.92 -4.88 -12.17
N GLU A 13 -28.96 -4.26 -11.60
CA GLU A 13 -28.80 -3.20 -10.61
C GLU A 13 -28.02 -3.68 -9.40
N GLU A 14 -28.31 -4.88 -8.89
CA GLU A 14 -27.57 -5.46 -7.78
C GLU A 14 -26.12 -5.73 -8.12
N ALA A 15 -25.85 -6.25 -9.32
CA ALA A 15 -24.50 -6.51 -9.79
C ALA A 15 -23.68 -5.21 -9.86
N VAL A 16 -24.29 -4.15 -10.40
CA VAL A 16 -23.64 -2.82 -10.46
C VAL A 16 -23.37 -2.27 -9.07
N ARG A 17 -24.33 -2.41 -8.15
CA ARG A 17 -24.16 -1.95 -6.77
C ARG A 17 -23.00 -2.67 -6.07
N ARG A 18 -22.93 -4.00 -6.21
CA ARG A 18 -21.84 -4.79 -5.64
C ARG A 18 -20.49 -4.44 -6.24
N ALA A 19 -20.47 -4.23 -7.56
CA ALA A 19 -19.25 -3.80 -8.25
C ALA A 19 -18.76 -2.44 -7.73
N GLY A 20 -19.68 -1.50 -7.52
CA GLY A 20 -19.39 -0.19 -6.96
C GLY A 20 -18.81 -0.29 -5.55
N GLU A 21 -19.39 -1.11 -4.69
CA GLU A 21 -18.91 -1.34 -3.32
C GLU A 21 -17.51 -1.98 -3.32
N THR A 22 -17.29 -2.95 -4.20
CA THR A 22 -16.00 -3.60 -4.34
C THR A 22 -14.93 -2.62 -4.82
N LEU A 23 -15.25 -1.78 -5.80
CA LEU A 23 -14.33 -0.76 -6.30
C LEU A 23 -13.96 0.25 -5.20
N ALA A 24 -14.95 0.68 -4.41
CA ALA A 24 -14.70 1.59 -3.30
C ALA A 24 -13.74 0.98 -2.28
N ARG A 25 -13.95 -0.29 -1.93
CA ARG A 25 -13.08 -1.03 -1.02
C ARG A 25 -11.67 -1.17 -1.57
N LEU A 26 -11.55 -1.52 -2.86
CA LEU A 26 -10.25 -1.65 -3.51
C LEU A 26 -9.48 -0.34 -3.54
N ARG A 27 -10.17 0.79 -3.74
CA ARG A 27 -9.55 2.11 -3.69
C ARG A 27 -9.02 2.43 -2.30
N GLU A 28 -9.81 2.16 -1.27
CA GLU A 28 -9.38 2.34 0.12
C GLU A 28 -8.16 1.47 0.45
N ASP A 29 -8.20 0.20 0.06
CA ASP A 29 -7.09 -0.73 0.27
C ASP A 29 -5.84 -0.28 -0.50
N ASN A 30 -6.02 0.19 -1.72
CA ASN A 30 -4.92 0.70 -2.54
C ASN A 30 -4.26 1.92 -1.90
N ASP A 31 -5.05 2.86 -1.41
CA ASP A 31 -4.53 4.06 -0.74
C ASP A 31 -3.79 3.69 0.55
N ARG A 32 -4.34 2.79 1.34
CA ARG A 32 -3.70 2.31 2.56
C ARG A 32 -2.37 1.62 2.25
N LEU A 33 -2.34 0.75 1.24
CA LEU A 33 -1.12 0.04 0.85
C LEU A 33 -0.04 1.01 0.32
N ARG A 34 -0.43 2.04 -0.41
CA ARG A 34 0.49 3.08 -0.86
C ARG A 34 1.11 3.84 0.31
N HIS A 35 0.31 4.18 1.30
CA HIS A 35 0.79 4.80 2.53
C HIS A 35 1.77 3.90 3.28
N ASP A 36 1.44 2.62 3.40
CA ASP A 36 2.30 1.63 4.05
C ASP A 36 3.64 1.48 3.33
N VAL A 37 3.61 1.42 2.00
CA VAL A 37 4.83 1.33 1.19
C VAL A 37 5.72 2.56 1.42
N ARG A 38 5.16 3.77 1.39
CA ARG A 38 5.93 5.00 1.64
C ARG A 38 6.56 5.00 3.03
N ARG A 39 5.80 4.61 4.03
CA ARG A 39 6.29 4.53 5.40
C ARG A 39 7.44 3.54 5.52
N LEU A 40 7.31 2.35 4.92
CA LEU A 40 8.34 1.32 4.92
C LEU A 40 9.60 1.77 4.16
N GLU A 41 9.43 2.47 3.05
CA GLU A 41 10.55 3.05 2.30
C GLU A 41 11.30 4.09 3.12
N ASP A 42 10.57 4.94 3.83
CA ASP A 42 11.17 5.96 4.70
C ASP A 42 11.90 5.33 5.88
N GLU A 43 11.30 4.33 6.51
CA GLU A 43 11.92 3.56 7.59
C GLU A 43 13.21 2.88 7.12
N ARG A 44 13.16 2.26 5.93
CA ARG A 44 14.33 1.61 5.32
C ARG A 44 15.46 2.62 5.09
N ARG A 45 15.13 3.78 4.54
CA ARG A 45 16.10 4.84 4.29
C ARG A 45 16.76 5.29 5.58
N GLN A 46 15.96 5.47 6.62
CA GLN A 46 16.45 5.88 7.94
C GLN A 46 17.40 4.84 8.54
N VAL A 47 17.01 3.56 8.49
CA VAL A 47 17.85 2.47 9.01
C VAL A 47 19.15 2.36 8.23
N LEU A 48 19.07 2.44 6.89
CA LEU A 48 20.29 2.39 6.06
C LEU A 48 21.21 3.58 6.33
N GLY A 49 20.66 4.75 6.58
CA GLY A 49 21.44 5.92 6.99
C GLY A 49 22.16 5.71 8.33
N GLN A 50 21.49 5.10 9.29
CA GLN A 50 22.08 4.77 10.58
C GLN A 50 23.18 3.73 10.44
N VAL A 51 22.95 2.69 9.65
CA VAL A 51 23.97 1.66 9.37
C VAL A 51 25.20 2.27 8.71
N ASP A 52 24.99 3.12 7.72
CA ASP A 52 26.07 3.81 7.03
C ASP A 52 26.91 4.69 8.00
N ALA A 53 26.23 5.42 8.86
CA ALA A 53 26.90 6.23 9.89
C ALA A 53 27.74 5.38 10.84
N ILE A 54 27.19 4.24 11.29
CA ILE A 54 27.91 3.32 12.18
C ILE A 54 29.15 2.75 11.48
N LEU A 55 29.03 2.35 10.23
CA LEU A 55 30.14 1.83 9.46
C LEU A 55 31.26 2.87 9.27
N LYS A 56 30.89 4.12 9.03
CA LYS A 56 31.85 5.21 8.92
C LYS A 56 32.58 5.45 10.26
N ASP A 57 31.85 5.42 11.36
CA ASP A 57 32.44 5.59 12.69
C ASP A 57 33.39 4.43 13.01
N LEU A 58 33.02 3.20 12.69
CA LEU A 58 33.93 2.04 12.88
C LEU A 58 35.18 2.15 12.01
N GLY A 59 35.01 2.64 10.76
CA GLY A 59 36.16 2.88 9.89
C GLY A 59 37.15 3.90 10.47
N LYS A 60 36.64 4.97 11.06
CA LYS A 60 37.45 5.98 11.74
C LYS A 60 38.19 5.40 12.94
N LEU A 61 37.53 4.60 13.76
CA LEU A 61 38.16 3.94 14.90
C LEU A 61 39.29 3.01 14.47
N ASN A 62 39.09 2.26 13.40
CA ASN A 62 40.16 1.40 12.88
C ASN A 62 41.36 2.17 12.38
N LEU A 63 41.16 3.33 11.75
CA LEU A 63 42.23 4.20 11.31
C LEU A 63 43.00 4.82 12.49
N GLU A 64 42.29 5.22 13.54
CA GLU A 64 42.89 5.78 14.73
C GLU A 64 43.64 4.73 15.57
N ALA A 65 43.11 3.50 15.59
CA ALA A 65 43.73 2.39 16.34
C ALA A 65 44.95 1.77 15.62
N GLY A 66 44.98 1.94 14.31
CA GLY A 66 46.04 1.42 13.49
C GLY A 66 47.15 2.39 13.24
#